data_170684e2c9ae1627238e5e3bd6f088e9
#
_entry.id   170684e2c9ae1627238e5e3bd6f088e9
#
_cell.length_a   1.000
_cell.length_b   1.000
_cell.length_c   1.000
_cell.angle_alpha   90.00
_cell.angle_beta   90.00
_cell.angle_gamma   90.00
#
_symmetry.space_group_name_H-M   'P 1'
#
loop_
_entity.id
_entity.type
_entity.pdbx_description
1 polymer ?
#
loop_
_entity_poly.entity_id
_entity_poly.type
_entity_poly.pdbx_seq_one_letter_code
_entity_poly.pdbx_strand_id
1 'polypeptide(L)'
;MSNLAWIFVSTVLVNNFTLVMFLGLCSFFGVTAKIETAWRLGLANTFVLIITAVSTWVLNTYILTRTPYLRIIAFIVVIASAVQIVEMVVKKHFPVLFRQLGIYLPLITTNCAILGLALFQTSRRYNFVEGLVFALGAGVGLTLALSLLASIRERMEVADVPVIARRMGLVLVAASCLSLAFMGFAGMGSQ
;
A
#
# COMPACT_ATOMS: atom_id res chain seq x y z
N MET A 1 -13.64 -20.24 8.48
CA MET A 1 -13.74 -18.90 9.10
C MET A 1 -12.44 -18.48 9.81
N SER A 2 -11.71 -19.40 10.42
CA SER A 2 -10.38 -19.14 11.02
C SER A 2 -9.32 -18.64 10.00
N ASN A 3 -9.41 -19.07 8.74
CA ASN A 3 -8.46 -18.70 7.71
C ASN A 3 -8.56 -17.22 7.27
N LEU A 4 -9.75 -16.61 7.30
CA LEU A 4 -9.96 -15.21 6.93
C LEU A 4 -9.34 -14.23 7.94
N ALA A 5 -9.54 -14.49 9.23
CA ALA A 5 -8.91 -13.70 10.30
C ALA A 5 -7.39 -13.85 10.26
N TRP A 6 -6.88 -15.05 9.97
CA TRP A 6 -5.46 -15.30 9.82
C TRP A 6 -4.88 -14.57 8.62
N ILE A 7 -5.56 -14.57 7.46
CA ILE A 7 -5.14 -13.81 6.26
C ILE A 7 -5.04 -12.32 6.60
N PHE A 8 -6.04 -11.76 7.29
CA PHE A 8 -6.04 -10.36 7.68
C PHE A 8 -4.86 -10.01 8.59
N VAL A 9 -4.70 -10.72 9.72
CA VAL A 9 -3.62 -10.47 10.68
C VAL A 9 -2.24 -10.70 10.07
N SER A 10 -2.09 -11.78 9.29
CA SER A 10 -0.86 -12.08 8.58
C SER A 10 -0.49 -10.96 7.59
N THR A 11 -1.45 -10.37 6.90
CA THR A 11 -1.19 -9.30 5.93
C THR A 11 -0.86 -7.98 6.61
N VAL A 12 -1.45 -7.68 7.76
CA VAL A 12 -1.18 -6.45 8.52
C VAL A 12 0.20 -6.48 9.17
N LEU A 13 0.56 -7.60 9.82
CA LEU A 13 1.75 -7.70 10.66
C LEU A 13 2.90 -8.45 9.99
N VAL A 14 2.65 -9.66 9.47
CA VAL A 14 3.71 -10.55 8.97
C VAL A 14 4.14 -10.19 7.55
N ASN A 15 3.18 -10.03 6.65
CA ASN A 15 3.40 -9.71 5.25
C ASN A 15 3.05 -8.23 4.95
N ASN A 16 3.48 -7.31 5.81
CA ASN A 16 3.28 -5.90 5.55
C ASN A 16 4.03 -5.48 4.28
N PHE A 17 3.27 -5.06 3.24
CA PHE A 17 3.84 -4.72 1.94
C PHE A 17 4.93 -3.66 2.02
N THR A 18 4.77 -2.68 2.90
CA THR A 18 5.70 -1.54 2.99
C THR A 18 6.95 -1.88 3.78
N LEU A 19 6.81 -2.56 4.91
CA LEU A 19 7.92 -2.79 5.83
C LEU A 19 8.72 -4.06 5.52
N VAL A 20 8.07 -5.11 4.99
CA VAL A 20 8.74 -6.39 4.70
C VAL A 20 9.14 -6.50 3.23
N MET A 21 8.28 -6.06 2.32
CA MET A 21 8.51 -6.19 0.87
C MET A 21 8.98 -4.88 0.22
N PHE A 22 9.07 -3.79 0.97
CA PHE A 22 9.47 -2.47 0.48
C PHE A 22 8.61 -1.94 -0.67
N LEU A 23 7.35 -2.38 -0.75
CA LEU A 23 6.39 -1.93 -1.74
C LEU A 23 5.67 -0.67 -1.24
N GLY A 24 5.54 0.34 -2.10
CA GLY A 24 4.92 1.60 -1.73
C GLY A 24 5.88 2.62 -1.11
N LEU A 25 7.20 2.44 -1.25
CA LEU A 25 8.20 3.38 -0.74
C LEU A 25 8.06 4.80 -1.31
N CYS A 26 7.54 4.95 -2.53
CA CYS A 26 7.28 6.26 -3.13
C CYS A 26 6.32 7.10 -2.29
N SER A 27 5.21 6.52 -1.85
CA SER A 27 4.28 7.17 -0.92
C SER A 27 4.84 7.26 0.50
N PHE A 28 5.62 6.27 0.92
CA PHE A 28 6.26 6.20 2.22
C PHE A 28 7.26 7.37 2.45
N PHE A 29 8.09 7.70 1.47
CA PHE A 29 9.03 8.83 1.57
C PHE A 29 8.40 10.18 1.22
N GLY A 30 7.44 10.20 0.31
CA GLY A 30 6.86 11.45 -0.20
C GLY A 30 5.91 12.14 0.77
N VAL A 31 5.18 11.40 1.59
CA VAL A 31 3.98 11.90 2.28
C VAL A 31 4.08 11.87 3.81
N THR A 32 5.12 11.27 4.35
CA THR A 32 5.28 11.08 5.81
C THR A 32 5.76 12.31 6.57
N ALA A 33 5.69 13.53 5.99
CA ALA A 33 6.10 14.74 6.68
C ALA A 33 5.15 15.12 7.83
N LYS A 34 3.84 14.80 7.72
CA LYS A 34 2.83 15.07 8.75
C LYS A 34 1.95 13.85 8.94
N ILE A 35 1.63 13.52 10.19
CA ILE A 35 0.81 12.35 10.55
C ILE A 35 -0.60 12.44 9.97
N GLU A 36 -1.17 13.65 9.91
CA GLU A 36 -2.51 13.88 9.35
C GLU A 36 -2.57 13.54 7.85
N THR A 37 -1.52 13.93 7.11
CA THR A 37 -1.42 13.64 5.67
C THR A 37 -1.20 12.14 5.42
N ALA A 38 -0.37 11.50 6.25
CA ALA A 38 -0.11 10.07 6.18
C ALA A 38 -1.39 9.23 6.40
N TRP A 39 -2.22 9.62 7.37
CA TRP A 39 -3.50 8.97 7.66
C TRP A 39 -4.50 9.11 6.49
N ARG A 40 -4.66 10.33 5.98
CA ARG A 40 -5.56 10.60 4.84
C ARG A 40 -5.14 9.83 3.59
N LEU A 41 -3.83 9.78 3.32
CA LEU A 41 -3.31 9.02 2.20
C LEU A 41 -3.48 7.50 2.40
N GLY A 42 -3.28 7.01 3.61
CA GLY A 42 -3.49 5.61 3.95
C GLY A 42 -4.93 5.16 3.68
N LEU A 43 -5.92 5.96 4.07
CA LEU A 43 -7.33 5.69 3.77
C LEU A 43 -7.62 5.71 2.27
N ALA A 44 -7.09 6.69 1.54
CA ALA A 44 -7.25 6.77 0.09
C ALA A 44 -6.64 5.55 -0.62
N ASN A 45 -5.42 5.15 -0.21
CA ASN A 45 -4.77 3.95 -0.73
C ASN A 45 -5.56 2.67 -0.41
N THR A 46 -6.12 2.55 0.80
CA THR A 46 -6.95 1.39 1.19
C THR A 46 -8.16 1.26 0.26
N PHE A 47 -8.82 2.37 -0.03
CA PHE A 47 -9.95 2.40 -0.97
C PHE A 47 -9.54 1.92 -2.37
N VAL A 48 -8.42 2.42 -2.88
CA VAL A 48 -7.89 2.01 -4.18
C VAL A 48 -7.50 0.53 -4.19
N LEU A 49 -6.90 0.01 -3.12
CA LEU A 49 -6.54 -1.41 -2.98
C LEU A 49 -7.77 -2.32 -3.04
N ILE A 50 -8.89 -1.92 -2.44
CA ILE A 50 -10.16 -2.67 -2.51
C ILE A 50 -10.65 -2.74 -3.96
N ILE A 51 -10.68 -1.61 -4.67
CA ILE A 51 -11.10 -1.57 -6.08
C ILE A 51 -10.17 -2.42 -6.95
N THR A 52 -8.87 -2.35 -6.68
CA THR A 52 -7.87 -3.17 -7.37
C THR A 52 -8.11 -4.66 -7.15
N ALA A 53 -8.41 -5.08 -5.93
CA ALA A 53 -8.69 -6.48 -5.62
C ALA A 53 -9.90 -7.02 -6.40
N VAL A 54 -10.97 -6.22 -6.50
CA VAL A 54 -12.15 -6.57 -7.30
C VAL A 54 -11.79 -6.65 -8.78
N SER A 55 -11.11 -5.64 -9.31
CA SER A 55 -10.69 -5.60 -10.73
C SER A 55 -9.76 -6.77 -11.08
N THR A 56 -8.82 -7.11 -10.19
CA THR A 56 -7.90 -8.22 -10.36
C THR A 56 -8.62 -9.56 -10.39
N TRP A 57 -9.61 -9.76 -9.52
CA TRP A 57 -10.39 -11.00 -9.51
C TRP A 57 -11.19 -11.17 -10.81
N VAL A 58 -11.86 -10.10 -11.27
CA VAL A 58 -12.60 -10.10 -12.53
C VAL A 58 -11.67 -10.42 -13.71
N LEU A 59 -10.52 -9.73 -13.77
CA LEU A 59 -9.54 -9.90 -14.83
C LEU A 59 -8.96 -11.33 -14.85
N ASN A 60 -8.63 -11.86 -13.67
CA ASN A 60 -8.09 -13.20 -13.54
C ASN A 60 -9.09 -14.27 -14.00
N THR A 61 -10.39 -14.09 -13.69
CA THR A 61 -11.44 -15.04 -14.04
C THR A 61 -11.76 -15.05 -15.54
N TYR A 62 -11.81 -13.86 -16.19
CA TYR A 62 -12.29 -13.74 -17.56
C TYR A 62 -11.19 -13.73 -18.64
N ILE A 63 -10.03 -13.15 -18.35
CA ILE A 63 -9.00 -12.86 -19.37
C ILE A 63 -7.76 -13.73 -19.17
N LEU A 64 -7.31 -13.90 -17.94
CA LEU A 64 -6.01 -14.50 -17.66
C LEU A 64 -5.98 -16.03 -17.82
N THR A 65 -7.13 -16.68 -17.85
CA THR A 65 -7.24 -18.12 -18.16
C THR A 65 -6.76 -18.46 -19.57
N ARG A 66 -6.77 -17.49 -20.50
CA ARG A 66 -6.37 -17.73 -21.90
C ARG A 66 -4.95 -17.28 -22.26
N THR A 67 -4.35 -16.32 -21.53
CA THR A 67 -3.06 -15.73 -21.91
C THR A 67 -2.16 -15.46 -20.70
N PRO A 68 -1.42 -16.48 -20.20
CA PRO A 68 -0.59 -16.34 -19.00
C PRO A 68 0.62 -15.41 -19.20
N TYR A 69 1.13 -15.25 -20.43
CA TYR A 69 2.31 -14.41 -20.74
C TYR A 69 2.06 -12.90 -20.61
N LEU A 70 0.81 -12.46 -20.82
CA LEU A 70 0.44 -11.04 -20.77
C LEU A 70 -0.03 -10.57 -19.39
N ARG A 71 0.10 -11.41 -18.37
CA ARG A 71 -0.43 -11.17 -17.02
C ARG A 71 0.01 -9.81 -16.46
N ILE A 72 1.30 -9.52 -16.43
CA ILE A 72 1.85 -8.30 -15.82
C ILE A 72 1.39 -7.06 -16.60
N ILE A 73 1.45 -7.10 -17.93
CA ILE A 73 1.05 -5.98 -18.79
C ILE A 73 -0.46 -5.73 -18.65
N ALA A 74 -1.28 -6.78 -18.66
CA ALA A 74 -2.72 -6.67 -18.49
C ALA A 74 -3.09 -6.06 -17.11
N PHE A 75 -2.43 -6.48 -16.03
CA PHE A 75 -2.64 -5.89 -14.71
C PHE A 75 -2.25 -4.42 -14.67
N ILE A 76 -1.10 -4.03 -15.20
CA ILE A 76 -0.67 -2.63 -15.21
C ILE A 76 -1.69 -1.76 -15.94
N VAL A 77 -2.12 -2.17 -17.14
CA VAL A 77 -3.07 -1.39 -17.96
C VAL A 77 -4.44 -1.27 -17.29
N VAL A 78 -4.98 -2.38 -16.80
CA VAL A 78 -6.33 -2.39 -16.20
C VAL A 78 -6.34 -1.66 -14.86
N ILE A 79 -5.33 -1.88 -14.02
CA ILE A 79 -5.22 -1.20 -12.73
C ILE A 79 -5.03 0.31 -12.93
N ALA A 80 -4.12 0.71 -13.82
CA ALA A 80 -3.91 2.13 -14.12
C ALA A 80 -5.20 2.79 -14.63
N SER A 81 -5.92 2.14 -15.52
CA SER A 81 -7.20 2.64 -16.05
C SER A 81 -8.26 2.74 -14.95
N ALA A 82 -8.40 1.73 -14.10
CA ALA A 82 -9.36 1.72 -13.00
C ALA A 82 -9.06 2.83 -11.98
N VAL A 83 -7.79 2.99 -11.59
CA VAL A 83 -7.38 4.03 -10.64
C VAL A 83 -7.57 5.43 -11.23
N GLN A 84 -7.33 5.61 -12.53
CA GLN A 84 -7.57 6.89 -13.21
C GLN A 84 -9.05 7.28 -13.25
N ILE A 85 -9.93 6.29 -13.44
CA ILE A 85 -11.39 6.51 -13.36
C ILE A 85 -11.79 6.93 -11.94
N VAL A 86 -11.28 6.25 -10.92
CA VAL A 86 -11.53 6.60 -9.52
C VAL A 86 -11.04 8.01 -9.20
N GLU A 87 -9.86 8.38 -9.69
CA GLU A 87 -9.31 9.72 -9.54
C GLU A 87 -10.23 10.79 -10.14
N MET A 88 -10.72 10.57 -11.35
CA MET A 88 -11.68 11.49 -11.99
C MET A 88 -12.98 11.62 -11.21
N VAL A 89 -13.50 10.51 -10.65
CA VAL A 89 -14.71 10.51 -9.82
C VAL A 89 -14.48 11.27 -8.51
N VAL A 90 -13.37 11.02 -7.83
CA VAL A 90 -13.00 11.72 -6.57
C VAL A 90 -12.82 13.22 -6.82
N LYS A 91 -12.17 13.60 -7.92
CA LYS A 91 -12.01 15.01 -8.32
C LYS A 91 -13.33 15.71 -8.52
N LYS A 92 -14.32 15.02 -9.09
CA LYS A 92 -15.66 15.58 -9.37
C LYS A 92 -16.51 15.72 -8.12
N HIS A 93 -16.48 14.73 -7.21
CA HIS A 93 -17.39 14.67 -6.05
C HIS A 93 -16.78 15.26 -4.77
N PHE A 94 -15.48 15.23 -4.62
CA PHE A 94 -14.79 15.69 -3.41
C PHE A 94 -13.64 16.67 -3.73
N PRO A 95 -13.94 17.89 -4.23
CA PRO A 95 -12.91 18.85 -4.63
C PRO A 95 -12.04 19.34 -3.47
N VAL A 96 -12.56 19.33 -2.24
CA VAL A 96 -11.82 19.72 -1.03
C VAL A 96 -10.74 18.69 -0.70
N LEU A 97 -11.08 17.40 -0.79
CA LEU A 97 -10.12 16.30 -0.59
C LEU A 97 -9.06 16.30 -1.69
N PHE A 98 -9.48 16.57 -2.92
CA PHE A 98 -8.59 16.68 -4.08
C PHE A 98 -7.58 17.83 -3.92
N ARG A 99 -7.97 18.98 -3.39
CA ARG A 99 -7.06 20.11 -3.16
C ARG A 99 -5.98 19.81 -2.13
N GLN A 100 -6.30 19.03 -1.11
CA GLN A 100 -5.36 18.62 -0.07
C GLN A 100 -4.43 17.49 -0.53
N LEU A 101 -4.93 16.58 -1.35
CA LEU A 101 -4.19 15.42 -1.88
C LEU A 101 -3.59 15.68 -3.27
N GLY A 102 -3.86 16.81 -3.92
CA GLY A 102 -3.62 17.04 -5.34
C GLY A 102 -2.16 16.83 -5.80
N ILE A 103 -1.17 17.14 -4.95
CA ILE A 103 0.25 16.90 -5.25
C ILE A 103 0.59 15.41 -5.08
N TYR A 104 -0.16 14.69 -4.24
CA TYR A 104 0.11 13.28 -3.90
C TYR A 104 -0.71 12.29 -4.74
N LEU A 105 -1.59 12.78 -5.59
CA LEU A 105 -2.45 11.95 -6.44
C LEU A 105 -1.65 11.03 -7.38
N PRO A 106 -0.60 11.51 -8.07
CA PRO A 106 0.24 10.64 -8.87
C PRO A 106 0.92 9.53 -8.06
N LEU A 107 1.20 9.77 -6.77
CA LEU A 107 1.75 8.76 -5.88
C LEU A 107 0.76 7.65 -5.54
N ILE A 108 -0.54 7.93 -5.60
CA ILE A 108 -1.59 6.92 -5.41
C ILE A 108 -1.74 6.08 -6.68
N THR A 109 -1.77 6.73 -7.86
CA THR A 109 -1.98 6.04 -9.14
C THR A 109 -0.82 5.13 -9.55
N THR A 110 0.41 5.52 -9.24
CA THR A 110 1.63 4.75 -9.57
C THR A 110 2.18 3.95 -8.39
N ASN A 111 1.35 3.63 -7.40
CA ASN A 111 1.80 2.93 -6.21
C ASN A 111 2.10 1.46 -6.51
N CYS A 112 3.36 1.05 -6.32
CA CYS A 112 3.80 -0.32 -6.53
C CYS A 112 3.15 -1.34 -5.58
N ALA A 113 2.61 -0.91 -4.43
CA ALA A 113 1.84 -1.78 -3.53
C ALA A 113 0.54 -2.26 -4.17
N ILE A 114 -0.07 -1.45 -5.03
CA ILE A 114 -1.30 -1.81 -5.77
C ILE A 114 -1.02 -2.95 -6.77
N LEU A 115 0.06 -2.81 -7.53
CA LEU A 115 0.49 -3.87 -8.44
C LEU A 115 0.92 -5.14 -7.69
N GLY A 116 1.64 -4.96 -6.57
CA GLY A 116 2.02 -6.05 -5.69
C GLY A 116 0.81 -6.83 -5.19
N LEU A 117 -0.24 -6.15 -4.71
CA LEU A 117 -1.48 -6.77 -4.27
C LEU A 117 -2.09 -7.66 -5.38
N ALA A 118 -2.18 -7.14 -6.60
CA ALA A 118 -2.74 -7.88 -7.74
C ALA A 118 -1.95 -9.15 -8.07
N LEU A 119 -0.63 -9.06 -8.06
CA LEU A 119 0.26 -10.19 -8.30
C LEU A 119 0.16 -11.24 -7.19
N PHE A 120 0.17 -10.82 -5.92
CA PHE A 120 0.05 -11.76 -4.79
C PHE A 120 -1.30 -12.42 -4.71
N GLN A 121 -2.38 -11.67 -4.93
CA GLN A 121 -3.75 -12.21 -4.98
C GLN A 121 -3.86 -13.31 -6.05
N THR A 122 -3.29 -13.07 -7.22
CA THR A 122 -3.32 -14.04 -8.33
C THR A 122 -2.39 -15.23 -8.07
N SER A 123 -1.20 -15.00 -7.53
CA SER A 123 -0.22 -16.06 -7.22
C SER A 123 -0.75 -17.03 -6.17
N ARG A 124 -1.41 -16.51 -5.15
CA ARG A 124 -2.01 -17.31 -4.06
C ARG A 124 -3.38 -17.87 -4.41
N ARG A 125 -3.93 -17.57 -5.59
CA ARG A 125 -5.24 -18.02 -6.08
C ARG A 125 -6.38 -17.77 -5.08
N TYR A 126 -6.37 -16.59 -4.46
CA TYR A 126 -7.40 -16.24 -3.48
C TYR A 126 -8.78 -16.13 -4.13
N ASN A 127 -9.80 -16.63 -3.42
CA ASN A 127 -11.19 -16.43 -3.76
C ASN A 127 -11.56 -14.93 -3.63
N PHE A 128 -12.71 -14.55 -4.15
CA PHE A 128 -13.17 -13.16 -4.11
C PHE A 128 -13.17 -12.57 -2.69
N VAL A 129 -13.72 -13.31 -1.71
CA VAL A 129 -13.80 -12.87 -0.30
C VAL A 129 -12.42 -12.80 0.33
N GLU A 130 -11.56 -13.78 0.10
CA GLU A 130 -10.18 -13.80 0.60
C GLU A 130 -9.36 -12.66 0.02
N GLY A 131 -9.54 -12.36 -1.29
CA GLY A 131 -8.89 -11.23 -1.95
C GLY A 131 -9.31 -9.88 -1.36
N LEU A 132 -10.58 -9.75 -0.99
CA LEU A 132 -11.11 -8.52 -0.39
C LEU A 132 -10.57 -8.31 1.03
N VAL A 133 -10.53 -9.38 1.84
CA VAL A 133 -9.93 -9.37 3.18
C VAL A 133 -8.42 -9.09 3.11
N PHE A 134 -7.74 -9.66 2.12
CA PHE A 134 -6.33 -9.42 1.86
C PHE A 134 -6.05 -7.95 1.49
N ALA A 135 -6.90 -7.33 0.65
CA ALA A 135 -6.79 -5.91 0.30
C ALA A 135 -7.03 -4.98 1.50
N LEU A 136 -8.02 -5.31 2.34
CA LEU A 136 -8.27 -4.57 3.59
C LEU A 136 -7.07 -4.67 4.53
N GLY A 137 -6.53 -5.87 4.72
CA GLY A 137 -5.33 -6.09 5.54
C GLY A 137 -4.12 -5.33 5.01
N ALA A 138 -3.89 -5.35 3.70
CA ALA A 138 -2.81 -4.62 3.05
C ALA A 138 -2.96 -3.10 3.23
N GLY A 139 -4.18 -2.57 3.09
CA GLY A 139 -4.48 -1.15 3.28
C GLY A 139 -4.26 -0.68 4.72
N VAL A 140 -4.74 -1.46 5.69
CA VAL A 140 -4.50 -1.18 7.12
C VAL A 140 -3.02 -1.28 7.45
N GLY A 141 -2.31 -2.30 6.95
CA GLY A 141 -0.86 -2.46 7.13
C GLY A 141 -0.06 -1.30 6.54
N LEU A 142 -0.43 -0.83 5.35
CA LEU A 142 0.18 0.35 4.71
C LEU A 142 -0.06 1.61 5.54
N THR A 143 -1.31 1.83 5.99
CA THR A 143 -1.66 2.99 6.81
C THR A 143 -0.91 3.00 8.14
N LEU A 144 -0.76 1.83 8.76
CA LEU A 144 0.01 1.65 9.99
C LEU A 144 1.49 1.99 9.75
N ALA A 145 2.10 1.49 8.69
CA ALA A 145 3.49 1.77 8.34
C ALA A 145 3.73 3.27 8.09
N LEU A 146 2.81 3.92 7.33
CA LEU A 146 2.87 5.35 7.06
C LEU A 146 2.75 6.18 8.35
N SER A 147 1.83 5.82 9.25
CA SER A 147 1.63 6.56 10.51
C SER A 147 2.79 6.38 11.48
N LEU A 148 3.38 5.19 11.56
CA LEU A 148 4.58 4.94 12.37
C LEU A 148 5.77 5.77 11.89
N LEU A 149 6.04 5.77 10.58
CA LEU A 149 7.15 6.57 10.05
C LEU A 149 6.88 8.07 10.21
N ALA A 150 5.65 8.53 9.98
CA ALA A 150 5.29 9.93 10.14
C ALA A 150 5.51 10.39 11.60
N SER A 151 5.13 9.59 12.58
CA SER A 151 5.32 9.91 14.00
C SER A 151 6.82 9.97 14.39
N ILE A 152 7.64 9.06 13.86
CA ILE A 152 9.09 9.08 14.06
C ILE A 152 9.69 10.34 13.42
N ARG A 153 9.28 10.64 12.18
CA ARG A 153 9.80 11.79 11.43
C ARG A 153 9.45 13.12 12.08
N GLU A 154 8.25 13.27 12.60
CA GLU A 154 7.81 14.46 13.31
C GLU A 154 8.62 14.67 14.60
N ARG A 155 8.96 13.60 15.33
CA ARG A 155 9.87 13.67 16.47
C ARG A 155 11.31 14.03 16.09
N MET A 156 11.77 13.54 14.93
CA MET A 156 13.11 13.82 14.44
C MET A 156 13.30 15.26 13.94
N GLU A 157 12.22 15.93 13.54
CA GLU A 157 12.27 17.36 13.17
C GLU A 157 12.56 18.27 14.38
N VAL A 158 12.18 17.85 15.57
CA VAL A 158 12.41 18.59 16.84
C VAL A 158 13.81 18.29 17.42
N ALA A 159 14.46 17.21 17.01
CA ALA A 159 15.78 16.83 17.48
C ALA A 159 16.89 17.60 16.75
N ASP A 160 17.94 17.97 17.50
CA ASP A 160 19.14 18.67 16.98
C ASP A 160 20.02 17.69 16.17
N VAL A 161 19.66 17.46 14.92
CA VAL A 161 20.37 16.55 14.03
C VAL A 161 21.16 17.34 12.96
N PRO A 162 22.39 16.92 12.61
CA PRO A 162 23.19 17.58 11.58
C PRO A 162 22.42 17.69 10.24
N VAL A 163 22.47 18.86 9.61
CA VAL A 163 21.69 19.22 8.41
C VAL A 163 21.87 18.24 7.26
N ILE A 164 23.03 17.60 7.15
CA ILE A 164 23.36 16.65 6.09
C ILE A 164 22.55 15.34 6.25
N ALA A 165 22.32 14.87 7.47
CA ALA A 165 21.58 13.64 7.76
C ALA A 165 20.05 13.85 7.80
N ARG A 166 19.61 15.09 8.01
CA ARG A 166 18.22 15.46 8.34
C ARG A 166 17.20 15.19 7.24
N ARG A 167 17.59 15.13 5.96
CA ARG A 167 16.62 15.03 4.85
C ARG A 167 16.26 13.60 4.49
N MET A 168 17.17 12.84 3.90
CA MET A 168 16.87 11.49 3.38
C MET A 168 17.53 10.38 4.18
N GLY A 169 18.75 10.58 4.69
CA GLY A 169 19.51 9.55 5.37
C GLY A 169 18.83 9.04 6.64
N LEU A 170 18.32 9.95 7.46
CA LEU A 170 17.67 9.63 8.73
C LEU A 170 16.35 8.86 8.53
N VAL A 171 15.60 9.22 7.51
CA VAL A 171 14.34 8.54 7.15
C VAL A 171 14.61 7.10 6.67
N LEU A 172 15.70 6.91 5.92
CA LEU A 172 16.12 5.56 5.48
C LEU A 172 16.57 4.69 6.67
N VAL A 173 17.32 5.25 7.60
CA VAL A 173 17.73 4.55 8.84
C VAL A 173 16.50 4.19 9.69
N ALA A 174 15.56 5.11 9.87
CA ALA A 174 14.32 4.84 10.60
C ALA A 174 13.47 3.76 9.92
N ALA A 175 13.37 3.80 8.59
CA ALA A 175 12.67 2.80 7.81
C ALA A 175 13.33 1.41 7.92
N SER A 176 14.66 1.35 7.90
CA SER A 176 15.40 0.09 8.07
C SER A 176 15.24 -0.49 9.47
N CYS A 177 15.27 0.34 10.52
CA CYS A 177 15.01 -0.11 11.90
C CYS A 177 13.58 -0.65 12.05
N LEU A 178 12.59 0.03 11.48
CA LEU A 178 11.20 -0.45 11.47
C LEU A 178 11.06 -1.77 10.71
N SER A 179 11.69 -1.89 9.56
CA SER A 179 11.68 -3.13 8.78
C SER A 179 12.30 -4.30 9.53
N LEU A 180 13.44 -4.10 10.19
CA LEU A 180 14.08 -5.11 11.03
C LEU A 180 13.19 -5.54 12.21
N ALA A 181 12.51 -4.59 12.86
CA ALA A 181 11.56 -4.89 13.92
C ALA A 181 10.38 -5.74 13.42
N PHE A 182 9.85 -5.45 12.23
CA PHE A 182 8.76 -6.23 11.64
C PHE A 182 9.21 -7.58 11.09
N MET A 183 10.46 -7.73 10.66
CA MET A 183 11.02 -9.03 10.28
C MET A 183 11.05 -10.02 11.45
N GLY A 184 11.09 -9.56 12.70
CA GLY A 184 10.92 -10.41 13.88
C GLY A 184 9.58 -11.15 13.92
N PHE A 185 8.53 -10.58 13.33
CA PHE A 185 7.22 -11.23 13.21
C PHE A 185 7.13 -12.21 12.03
N ALA A 186 8.02 -12.13 11.06
CA ALA A 186 8.00 -12.99 9.87
C ALA A 186 8.19 -14.49 10.19
N GLY A 187 8.91 -14.80 11.29
CA GLY A 187 9.10 -16.17 11.77
C GLY A 187 7.82 -16.82 12.33
N MET A 188 6.82 -16.03 12.73
CA MET A 188 5.55 -16.57 13.26
C MET A 188 4.55 -16.96 12.15
N GLY A 189 4.80 -16.61 10.92
CA GLY A 189 3.93 -16.89 9.77
C GLY A 189 4.31 -18.13 8.96
N SER A 190 5.35 -18.85 9.34
CA SER A 190 5.88 -19.99 8.59
C SER A 190 5.29 -21.36 8.98
N GLN A 191 4.07 -21.40 9.59
CA GLN A 191 3.31 -22.63 9.80
C GLN A 191 2.16 -22.74 8.82
#